data_f126dd04629779c0a83772c9e18aa3f0
#
_entry.id   f126dd04629779c0a83772c9e18aa3f0
#
_cell.length_a   1.000
_cell.length_b   1.000
_cell.length_c   1.000
_cell.angle_alpha   90.00
_cell.angle_beta   90.00
_cell.angle_gamma   90.00
#
_symmetry.space_group_name_H-M   'P 1'
#
loop_
_entity.id
_entity.type
_entity.pdbx_description
1 polymer ?
#
loop_
_entity_poly.entity_id
_entity_poly.type
_entity_poly.pdbx_seq_one_letter_code
_entity_poly.pdbx_strand_id
1 'polypeptide(L)'
;MTSMTSHYVDITVVPDAETGVPALMGALYDKLHRALVQLRLDSLGISFPQYSVTPRNIGHTLRLHASEATLQSFLSHDWLRSLRDHVRITPIAPTPAHAVHRNIHRRQFKSSVNRLRRRRMNRKMETAKQASQAIPHEAAEKPTLPYVHLHSLSTSQPFCLFIAMSEPLTTPIPGCFNSYGLGTHGATVPWF
;
A
#
# COMPACT_ATOMS: atom_id res chain seq x y z
N MET A 1 22.65 0.94 -6.95
CA MET A 1 22.22 2.18 -7.63
C MET A 1 20.93 2.64 -6.93
N THR A 2 20.99 3.78 -6.29
CA THR A 2 19.84 4.35 -5.56
C THR A 2 18.78 4.75 -6.59
N SER A 3 17.63 4.11 -6.55
CA SER A 3 16.51 4.43 -7.45
C SER A 3 16.03 5.85 -7.15
N MET A 4 16.28 6.77 -8.05
CA MET A 4 15.69 8.11 -7.95
C MET A 4 14.29 8.04 -8.52
N THR A 5 13.29 8.31 -7.70
CA THR A 5 11.88 8.42 -8.08
C THR A 5 11.64 9.74 -8.82
N SER A 6 12.29 9.90 -9.99
CA SER A 6 12.32 11.15 -10.76
C SER A 6 11.10 11.40 -11.62
N HIS A 7 10.31 10.37 -11.88
CA HIS A 7 9.12 10.41 -12.71
C HIS A 7 7.94 9.73 -12.02
N TYR A 8 6.76 10.01 -12.51
CA TYR A 8 5.54 9.39 -12.02
C TYR A 8 4.54 9.11 -13.15
N VAL A 9 3.58 8.25 -12.82
CA VAL A 9 2.40 7.98 -13.64
C VAL A 9 1.21 7.75 -12.71
N ASP A 10 0.07 8.32 -13.05
CA ASP A 10 -1.17 8.13 -12.32
C ASP A 10 -2.04 7.07 -13.00
N ILE A 11 -2.56 6.15 -12.21
CA ILE A 11 -3.53 5.15 -12.62
C ILE A 11 -4.80 5.41 -11.81
N THR A 12 -5.80 5.97 -12.47
CA THR A 12 -7.08 6.35 -11.84
C THR A 12 -8.12 5.30 -12.17
N VAL A 13 -8.77 4.72 -11.15
CA VAL A 13 -9.88 3.79 -11.36
C VAL A 13 -11.14 4.54 -11.74
N VAL A 14 -11.87 3.98 -12.70
CA VAL A 14 -13.15 4.50 -13.21
C VAL A 14 -14.24 3.52 -12.82
N PRO A 15 -15.06 3.85 -11.81
CA PRO A 15 -16.15 2.97 -11.39
C PRO A 15 -17.26 2.90 -12.44
N ASP A 16 -18.00 1.81 -12.41
CA ASP A 16 -19.24 1.62 -13.17
C ASP A 16 -20.42 1.37 -12.23
N ALA A 17 -21.59 1.03 -12.80
CA ALA A 17 -22.80 0.77 -12.03
C ALA A 17 -22.71 -0.45 -11.10
N GLU A 18 -21.82 -1.40 -11.40
CA GLU A 18 -21.69 -2.67 -10.66
C GLU A 18 -20.50 -2.66 -9.71
N THR A 19 -19.44 -1.89 -10.03
CA THR A 19 -18.17 -1.96 -9.31
C THR A 19 -17.70 -0.59 -8.83
N GLY A 20 -17.74 -0.40 -7.52
CA GLY A 20 -17.32 0.85 -6.89
C GLY A 20 -15.81 1.01 -6.77
N VAL A 21 -15.36 2.25 -6.49
CA VAL A 21 -13.95 2.63 -6.32
C VAL A 21 -13.16 1.71 -5.38
N PRO A 22 -13.65 1.34 -4.16
CA PRO A 22 -12.87 0.50 -3.26
C PRO A 22 -12.55 -0.89 -3.82
N ALA A 23 -13.49 -1.50 -4.54
CA ALA A 23 -13.30 -2.82 -5.16
C ALA A 23 -12.29 -2.74 -6.32
N LEU A 24 -12.43 -1.74 -7.19
CA LEU A 24 -11.50 -1.51 -8.30
C LEU A 24 -10.09 -1.16 -7.81
N MET A 25 -9.97 -0.34 -6.76
CA MET A 25 -8.67 -0.02 -6.16
C MET A 25 -8.02 -1.27 -5.55
N GLY A 26 -8.79 -2.13 -4.89
CA GLY A 26 -8.32 -3.43 -4.40
C GLY A 26 -7.80 -4.32 -5.53
N ALA A 27 -8.58 -4.47 -6.60
CA ALA A 27 -8.20 -5.25 -7.77
C ALA A 27 -6.95 -4.69 -8.49
N LEU A 28 -6.88 -3.37 -8.65
CA LEU A 28 -5.71 -2.68 -9.21
C LEU A 28 -4.45 -2.96 -8.38
N TYR A 29 -4.57 -2.85 -7.06
CA TYR A 29 -3.44 -3.01 -6.16
C TYR A 29 -2.99 -4.47 -6.05
N ASP A 30 -3.91 -5.45 -6.08
CA ASP A 30 -3.58 -6.87 -6.16
C ASP A 30 -2.80 -7.19 -7.43
N LYS A 31 -3.17 -6.60 -8.57
CA LYS A 31 -2.43 -6.75 -9.83
C LYS A 31 -1.05 -6.12 -9.78
N LEU A 32 -0.94 -4.89 -9.23
CA LEU A 32 0.35 -4.25 -9.01
C LEU A 32 1.28 -5.14 -8.18
N HIS A 33 0.79 -5.62 -7.04
CA HIS A 33 1.57 -6.50 -6.17
C HIS A 33 2.09 -7.74 -6.91
N ARG A 34 1.23 -8.41 -7.68
CA ARG A 34 1.63 -9.59 -8.48
C ARG A 34 2.71 -9.23 -9.51
N ALA A 35 2.54 -8.10 -10.22
CA ALA A 35 3.51 -7.65 -11.21
C ALA A 35 4.87 -7.33 -10.57
N LEU A 36 4.89 -6.61 -9.42
CA LEU A 36 6.12 -6.32 -8.68
C LEU A 36 6.84 -7.58 -8.20
N VAL A 37 6.09 -8.57 -7.71
CA VAL A 37 6.66 -9.88 -7.30
C VAL A 37 7.23 -10.62 -8.51
N GLN A 38 6.48 -10.71 -9.60
CA GLN A 38 6.87 -11.44 -10.81
C GLN A 38 8.13 -10.84 -11.46
N LEU A 39 8.20 -9.50 -11.51
CA LEU A 39 9.33 -8.77 -12.08
C LEU A 39 10.49 -8.56 -11.10
N ARG A 40 10.33 -8.96 -9.83
CA ARG A 40 11.30 -8.73 -8.73
C ARG A 40 11.73 -7.25 -8.65
N LEU A 41 10.77 -6.35 -8.81
CA LEU A 41 11.02 -4.92 -8.90
C LEU A 41 10.88 -4.28 -7.52
N ASP A 42 11.97 -3.71 -7.00
CA ASP A 42 12.05 -3.01 -5.72
C ASP A 42 12.37 -1.51 -5.86
N SER A 43 12.49 -1.03 -7.11
CA SER A 43 12.79 0.36 -7.45
C SER A 43 11.54 1.20 -7.79
N LEU A 44 10.35 0.63 -7.64
CA LEU A 44 9.08 1.29 -7.90
C LEU A 44 8.33 1.53 -6.58
N GLY A 45 8.19 2.81 -6.23
CA GLY A 45 7.39 3.25 -5.09
C GLY A 45 5.98 3.67 -5.50
N ILE A 46 5.06 3.73 -4.54
CA ILE A 46 3.70 4.18 -4.77
C ILE A 46 3.27 5.26 -3.81
N SER A 47 2.26 6.03 -4.23
CA SER A 47 1.49 6.92 -3.35
C SER A 47 0.02 6.98 -3.77
N PHE A 48 -0.78 7.61 -2.92
CA PHE A 48 -2.21 7.82 -3.14
C PHE A 48 -2.51 9.31 -3.02
N PRO A 49 -2.59 10.07 -4.12
CA PRO A 49 -2.73 11.53 -4.09
C PRO A 49 -3.93 12.05 -3.28
N GLN A 50 -5.02 11.28 -3.22
CA GLN A 50 -6.22 11.65 -2.45
C GLN A 50 -6.27 11.00 -1.04
N TYR A 51 -5.13 10.53 -0.52
CA TYR A 51 -5.07 9.94 0.82
C TYR A 51 -5.57 10.93 1.88
N SER A 52 -6.52 10.49 2.70
CA SER A 52 -7.04 11.26 3.84
C SER A 52 -7.32 10.35 5.02
N VAL A 53 -6.99 10.84 6.23
CA VAL A 53 -7.29 10.15 7.49
C VAL A 53 -8.68 10.54 8.00
N THR A 54 -9.14 11.76 7.68
CA THR A 54 -10.44 12.28 8.12
C THR A 54 -11.11 13.06 6.97
N PRO A 55 -12.15 12.49 6.33
CA PRO A 55 -12.62 11.12 6.45
C PRO A 55 -11.59 10.11 5.92
N ARG A 56 -11.62 8.87 6.41
CA ARG A 56 -10.69 7.83 5.95
C ARG A 56 -10.94 7.49 4.49
N ASN A 57 -9.97 7.79 3.64
CA ASN A 57 -10.05 7.56 2.20
C ASN A 57 -8.66 7.31 1.61
N ILE A 58 -8.55 6.32 0.74
CA ILE A 58 -7.34 6.08 -0.04
C ILE A 58 -7.38 6.82 -1.39
N GLY A 59 -8.57 7.27 -1.80
CA GLY A 59 -8.79 7.87 -3.11
C GLY A 59 -9.07 6.86 -4.22
N HIS A 60 -9.10 7.37 -5.43
CA HIS A 60 -9.33 6.60 -6.64
C HIS A 60 -8.12 6.62 -7.60
N THR A 61 -7.00 7.21 -7.18
CA THR A 61 -5.76 7.29 -7.97
C THR A 61 -4.62 6.60 -7.23
N LEU A 62 -3.97 5.69 -7.92
CA LEU A 62 -2.70 5.07 -7.53
C LEU A 62 -1.61 5.71 -8.36
N ARG A 63 -0.64 6.38 -7.71
CA ARG A 63 0.52 6.99 -8.35
C ARG A 63 1.73 6.09 -8.20
N LEU A 64 2.37 5.77 -9.30
CA LEU A 64 3.64 5.03 -9.36
C LEU A 64 4.80 6.00 -9.49
N HIS A 65 5.90 5.74 -8.79
CA HIS A 65 7.11 6.56 -8.79
C HIS A 65 8.33 5.69 -9.08
N ALA A 66 9.10 6.04 -10.11
CA ALA A 66 10.38 5.41 -10.41
C ALA A 66 11.21 6.31 -11.36
N SER A 67 12.28 5.78 -11.95
CA SER A 67 12.91 6.40 -13.12
C SER A 67 11.98 6.26 -14.35
N GLU A 68 12.12 7.14 -15.34
CA GLU A 68 11.37 7.08 -16.57
C GLU A 68 11.48 5.70 -17.24
N ALA A 69 12.71 5.18 -17.39
CA ALA A 69 12.99 3.88 -17.99
C ALA A 69 12.31 2.73 -17.22
N THR A 70 12.29 2.80 -15.89
CA THR A 70 11.62 1.79 -15.05
C THR A 70 10.10 1.82 -15.28
N LEU A 71 9.49 3.00 -15.31
CA LEU A 71 8.05 3.15 -15.57
C LEU A 71 7.68 2.69 -16.98
N GLN A 72 8.46 3.04 -18.00
CA GLN A 72 8.25 2.58 -19.38
C GLN A 72 8.31 1.06 -19.46
N SER A 73 9.34 0.46 -18.89
CA SER A 73 9.50 -1.00 -18.84
C SER A 73 8.34 -1.66 -18.09
N PHE A 74 7.96 -1.14 -16.92
CA PHE A 74 6.87 -1.69 -16.11
C PHE A 74 5.51 -1.62 -16.83
N LEU A 75 5.21 -0.50 -17.48
CA LEU A 75 3.95 -0.30 -18.19
C LEU A 75 3.87 -1.08 -19.52
N SER A 76 5.00 -1.49 -20.09
CA SER A 76 5.01 -2.34 -21.30
C SER A 76 4.51 -3.77 -21.03
N HIS A 77 4.52 -4.20 -19.76
CA HIS A 77 3.94 -5.48 -19.36
C HIS A 77 2.42 -5.40 -19.27
N ASP A 78 1.71 -6.44 -19.69
CA ASP A 78 0.23 -6.46 -19.77
C ASP A 78 -0.43 -6.82 -18.43
N TRP A 79 0.09 -6.27 -17.32
CA TRP A 79 -0.42 -6.57 -15.98
C TRP A 79 -1.83 -5.96 -15.69
N LEU A 80 -2.25 -4.98 -16.49
CA LEU A 80 -3.57 -4.33 -16.37
C LEU A 80 -4.65 -4.94 -17.27
N ARG A 81 -4.35 -5.99 -18.06
CA ARG A 81 -5.21 -6.53 -19.10
C ARG A 81 -6.70 -6.63 -18.74
N SER A 82 -7.03 -7.18 -17.58
CA SER A 82 -8.44 -7.36 -17.15
C SER A 82 -9.04 -6.13 -16.43
N LEU A 83 -8.30 -5.03 -16.31
CA LEU A 83 -8.77 -3.78 -15.70
C LEU A 83 -8.68 -2.59 -16.67
N ARG A 84 -8.32 -2.79 -17.92
CA ARG A 84 -8.10 -1.69 -18.89
C ARG A 84 -9.29 -0.77 -19.03
N ASP A 85 -10.50 -1.34 -19.05
CA ASP A 85 -11.74 -0.58 -19.22
C ASP A 85 -12.14 0.20 -17.94
N HIS A 86 -11.53 -0.16 -16.81
CA HIS A 86 -11.80 0.44 -15.50
C HIS A 86 -10.66 1.33 -14.98
N VAL A 87 -9.66 1.64 -15.82
CA VAL A 87 -8.56 2.53 -15.44
C VAL A 87 -8.25 3.56 -16.52
N ARG A 88 -7.81 4.74 -16.07
CA ARG A 88 -7.18 5.76 -16.91
C ARG A 88 -5.75 5.93 -16.47
N ILE A 89 -4.82 5.92 -17.42
CA ILE A 89 -3.38 6.04 -17.16
C ILE A 89 -2.92 7.34 -17.80
N THR A 90 -2.24 8.19 -17.02
CA THR A 90 -1.63 9.41 -17.54
C THR A 90 -0.33 9.07 -18.30
N PRO A 91 0.16 9.96 -19.16
CA PRO A 91 1.55 9.88 -19.62
C PRO A 91 2.52 9.90 -18.45
N ILE A 92 3.69 9.27 -18.63
CA ILE A 92 4.81 9.39 -17.68
C ILE A 92 5.27 10.85 -17.70
N ALA A 93 5.41 11.44 -16.52
CA ALA A 93 5.81 12.83 -16.35
C ALA A 93 6.92 12.98 -15.30
N PRO A 94 7.77 13.99 -15.41
CA PRO A 94 8.77 14.27 -14.38
C PRO A 94 8.10 14.74 -13.09
N THR A 95 8.68 14.35 -11.96
CA THR A 95 8.26 14.83 -10.64
C THR A 95 8.42 16.35 -10.56
N PRO A 96 7.38 17.08 -10.09
CA PRO A 96 7.48 18.53 -9.91
C PRO A 96 8.60 18.92 -8.94
N ALA A 97 9.31 20.00 -9.26
CA ALA A 97 10.45 20.47 -8.44
C ALA A 97 10.07 20.89 -7.01
N HIS A 98 8.79 21.24 -6.78
CA HIS A 98 8.28 21.64 -5.46
C HIS A 98 7.73 20.45 -4.64
N ALA A 99 7.87 19.21 -5.14
CA ALA A 99 7.39 18.04 -4.42
C ALA A 99 8.13 17.89 -3.08
N VAL A 100 7.37 17.64 -2.02
CA VAL A 100 7.92 17.16 -0.75
C VAL A 100 8.07 15.63 -0.80
N HIS A 101 8.67 15.03 0.22
CA HIS A 101 8.90 13.59 0.24
C HIS A 101 8.21 12.95 1.43
N ARG A 102 7.54 11.81 1.21
CA ARG A 102 6.87 11.08 2.28
C ARG A 102 7.18 9.59 2.19
N ASN A 103 7.34 8.96 3.34
CA ASN A 103 7.37 7.50 3.42
C ASN A 103 5.93 6.98 3.47
N ILE A 104 5.56 6.17 2.49
CA ILE A 104 4.28 5.46 2.45
C ILE A 104 4.55 4.03 2.88
N HIS A 105 3.97 3.60 4.00
CA HIS A 105 4.28 2.30 4.57
C HIS A 105 3.06 1.58 5.14
N ARG A 106 3.20 0.27 5.32
CA ARG A 106 2.17 -0.56 5.94
C ARG A 106 2.15 -0.36 7.45
N ARG A 107 0.98 -0.11 8.02
CA ARG A 107 0.73 -0.19 9.46
C ARG A 107 -0.04 -1.47 9.78
N GLN A 108 0.44 -2.25 10.74
CA GLN A 108 -0.28 -3.41 11.28
C GLN A 108 -0.91 -3.04 12.61
N PHE A 109 -2.22 -3.28 12.74
CA PHE A 109 -2.96 -3.10 13.99
C PHE A 109 -3.12 -4.43 14.71
N LYS A 110 -2.95 -4.43 16.01
CA LYS A 110 -3.20 -5.59 16.87
C LYS A 110 -4.70 -5.71 17.19
N SER A 111 -5.53 -5.82 16.15
CA SER A 111 -6.99 -5.81 16.26
C SER A 111 -7.62 -7.11 16.75
N SER A 112 -6.89 -8.23 16.74
CA SER A 112 -7.44 -9.53 17.15
C SER A 112 -6.98 -9.93 18.55
N VAL A 113 -7.80 -9.66 19.56
CA VAL A 113 -7.59 -10.09 20.95
C VAL A 113 -7.40 -11.60 21.05
N ASN A 114 -8.18 -12.39 20.30
CA ASN A 114 -8.06 -13.84 20.28
C ASN A 114 -6.68 -14.32 19.79
N ARG A 115 -6.12 -13.67 18.76
CA ARG A 115 -4.75 -13.97 18.31
C ARG A 115 -3.70 -13.57 19.35
N LEU A 116 -3.89 -12.45 20.03
CA LEU A 116 -2.98 -12.01 21.09
C LEU A 116 -3.02 -12.99 22.26
N ARG A 117 -4.21 -13.42 22.72
CA ARG A 117 -4.40 -14.41 23.79
C ARG A 117 -3.76 -15.74 23.40
N ARG A 118 -4.04 -16.26 22.19
CA ARG A 118 -3.46 -17.51 21.70
C ARG A 118 -1.94 -17.48 21.64
N ARG A 119 -1.34 -16.36 21.15
CA ARG A 119 0.13 -16.20 21.15
C ARG A 119 0.70 -16.16 22.57
N ARG A 120 0.01 -15.53 23.50
CA ARG A 120 0.42 -15.47 24.90
C ARG A 120 0.35 -16.85 25.57
N MET A 121 -0.75 -17.58 25.37
CA MET A 121 -0.90 -18.95 25.84
C MET A 121 0.26 -19.83 25.35
N ASN A 122 0.54 -19.82 24.06
CA ASN A 122 1.61 -20.64 23.48
C ASN A 122 3.02 -20.24 23.97
N ARG A 123 3.27 -18.93 24.23
CA ARG A 123 4.60 -18.45 24.64
C ARG A 123 4.85 -18.63 26.12
N LYS A 124 3.82 -18.47 26.95
CA LYS A 124 3.93 -18.46 28.41
C LYS A 124 3.35 -19.68 29.08
N MET A 125 2.81 -20.62 28.30
CA MET A 125 2.12 -21.83 28.80
C MET A 125 0.96 -21.49 29.76
N GLU A 126 0.33 -20.31 29.55
CA GLU A 126 -0.80 -19.82 30.37
C GLU A 126 -2.12 -20.46 29.95
N THR A 127 -3.05 -20.58 30.88
CA THR A 127 -4.40 -21.00 30.61
C THR A 127 -5.20 -19.91 29.86
N ALA A 128 -6.29 -20.29 29.20
CA ALA A 128 -7.19 -19.33 28.52
C ALA A 128 -7.73 -18.25 29.46
N LYS A 129 -8.01 -18.61 30.74
CA LYS A 129 -8.47 -17.68 31.76
C LYS A 129 -7.40 -16.64 32.12
N GLN A 130 -6.16 -17.07 32.33
CA GLN A 130 -5.02 -16.18 32.61
C GLN A 130 -4.72 -15.26 31.43
N ALA A 131 -4.71 -15.81 30.20
CA ALA A 131 -4.52 -15.02 28.98
C ALA A 131 -5.65 -13.99 28.78
N SER A 132 -6.91 -14.35 29.13
CA SER A 132 -8.06 -13.44 29.03
C SER A 132 -8.00 -12.29 30.06
N GLN A 133 -7.55 -12.57 31.28
CA GLN A 133 -7.34 -11.54 32.30
C GLN A 133 -6.20 -10.58 31.94
N ALA A 134 -5.12 -11.13 31.36
CA ALA A 134 -3.96 -10.33 30.98
C ALA A 134 -4.14 -9.51 29.70
N ILE A 135 -5.06 -9.91 28.83
CA ILE A 135 -5.39 -9.22 27.58
C ILE A 135 -6.91 -9.03 27.52
N PRO A 136 -7.43 -7.92 28.05
CA PRO A 136 -8.85 -7.61 27.99
C PRO A 136 -9.29 -7.32 26.53
N HIS A 137 -10.60 -7.27 26.28
CA HIS A 137 -11.15 -7.01 24.94
C HIS A 137 -10.76 -5.63 24.41
N GLU A 138 -10.61 -4.68 25.28
CA GLU A 138 -10.23 -3.29 25.01
C GLU A 138 -8.76 -3.14 24.55
N ALA A 139 -7.94 -4.18 24.73
CA ALA A 139 -6.55 -4.21 24.26
C ALA A 139 -6.43 -4.31 22.71
N ALA A 140 -7.57 -4.48 22.00
CA ALA A 140 -7.58 -4.44 20.55
C ALA A 140 -7.37 -3.00 20.05
N GLU A 141 -6.32 -2.79 19.25
CA GLU A 141 -6.14 -1.52 18.55
C GLU A 141 -7.27 -1.33 17.52
N LYS A 142 -7.97 -0.19 17.61
CA LYS A 142 -8.95 0.19 16.57
C LYS A 142 -8.21 0.77 15.38
N PRO A 143 -8.39 0.19 14.17
CA PRO A 143 -7.77 0.74 12.98
C PRO A 143 -8.34 2.14 12.65
N THR A 144 -7.47 3.14 12.56
CA THR A 144 -7.84 4.54 12.27
C THR A 144 -7.36 5.01 10.91
N LEU A 145 -6.51 4.24 10.23
CA LEU A 145 -5.91 4.59 8.96
C LEU A 145 -6.75 4.13 7.75
N PRO A 146 -6.62 4.81 6.62
CA PRO A 146 -7.11 4.32 5.34
C PRO A 146 -6.50 2.96 4.98
N TYR A 147 -7.23 2.17 4.20
CA TYR A 147 -6.81 0.83 3.83
C TYR A 147 -7.29 0.44 2.43
N VAL A 148 -6.66 -0.57 1.88
CA VAL A 148 -7.09 -1.26 0.67
C VAL A 148 -7.48 -2.70 1.03
N HIS A 149 -8.60 -3.18 0.51
CA HIS A 149 -8.97 -4.60 0.59
C HIS A 149 -8.19 -5.41 -0.44
N LEU A 150 -7.47 -6.41 0.03
CA LEU A 150 -6.64 -7.29 -0.80
C LEU A 150 -6.93 -8.75 -0.48
N HIS A 151 -6.50 -9.65 -1.37
CA HIS A 151 -6.55 -11.08 -1.16
C HIS A 151 -5.14 -11.66 -1.04
N SER A 152 -4.92 -12.46 -0.02
CA SER A 152 -3.63 -13.15 0.16
C SER A 152 -3.44 -14.21 -0.93
N LEU A 153 -2.34 -14.13 -1.67
CA LEU A 153 -2.00 -15.11 -2.69
C LEU A 153 -1.77 -16.51 -2.12
N SER A 154 -1.24 -16.60 -0.90
CA SER A 154 -0.90 -17.89 -0.26
C SER A 154 -2.08 -18.55 0.45
N THR A 155 -3.05 -17.77 0.95
CA THR A 155 -4.17 -18.30 1.77
C THR A 155 -5.54 -18.02 1.18
N SER A 156 -5.62 -17.26 0.08
CA SER A 156 -6.86 -16.76 -0.53
C SER A 156 -7.78 -16.00 0.45
N GLN A 157 -7.25 -15.61 1.61
CA GLN A 157 -8.02 -14.89 2.63
C GLN A 157 -8.01 -13.40 2.35
N PRO A 158 -9.17 -12.71 2.49
CA PRO A 158 -9.23 -11.26 2.40
C PRO A 158 -8.54 -10.63 3.62
N PHE A 159 -7.84 -9.51 3.39
CA PHE A 159 -7.25 -8.71 4.45
C PHE A 159 -7.25 -7.23 4.11
N CYS A 160 -7.19 -6.38 5.14
CA CYS A 160 -7.02 -4.94 4.97
C CYS A 160 -5.53 -4.59 5.05
N LEU A 161 -5.01 -3.97 4.02
CA LEU A 161 -3.69 -3.34 4.00
C LEU A 161 -3.85 -1.88 4.46
N PHE A 162 -3.59 -1.62 5.73
CA PHE A 162 -3.62 -0.26 6.27
C PHE A 162 -2.37 0.50 5.85
N ILE A 163 -2.59 1.69 5.28
CA ILE A 163 -1.54 2.57 4.78
C ILE A 163 -1.31 3.71 5.77
N ALA A 164 -0.07 3.88 6.17
CA ALA A 164 0.39 5.04 6.92
C ALA A 164 1.30 5.90 6.05
N MET A 165 1.31 7.19 6.32
CA MET A 165 2.12 8.18 5.64
C MET A 165 2.88 8.99 6.67
N SER A 166 4.18 9.19 6.46
CA SER A 166 5.02 10.02 7.33
C SER A 166 4.70 11.51 7.19
N GLU A 167 5.20 12.31 8.10
CA GLU A 167 5.29 13.76 7.90
C GLU A 167 6.10 14.09 6.64
N PRO A 168 5.85 15.24 5.98
CA PRO A 168 6.59 15.66 4.81
C PRO A 168 8.03 15.97 5.15
N LEU A 169 8.94 15.55 4.27
CA LEU A 169 10.37 15.86 4.33
C LEU A 169 10.75 16.73 3.12
N THR A 170 11.65 17.65 3.31
CA THR A 170 12.20 18.47 2.22
C THR A 170 13.23 17.70 1.40
N THR A 171 13.90 16.71 2.01
CA THR A 171 14.95 15.91 1.37
C THR A 171 14.48 14.47 1.20
N PRO A 172 14.68 13.85 0.03
CA PRO A 172 14.34 12.45 -0.18
C PRO A 172 15.21 11.52 0.68
N ILE A 173 14.61 10.47 1.24
CA ILE A 173 15.35 9.34 1.80
C ILE A 173 15.38 8.27 0.72
N PRO A 174 16.56 7.98 0.14
CA PRO A 174 16.71 6.93 -0.86
C PRO A 174 16.53 5.55 -0.23
N GLY A 175 16.08 4.57 -1.02
CA GLY A 175 15.92 3.19 -0.57
C GLY A 175 15.12 2.36 -1.54
N CYS A 176 14.76 1.16 -1.09
CA CYS A 176 13.97 0.20 -1.85
C CYS A 176 12.52 0.19 -1.36
N PHE A 177 11.65 -0.34 -2.21
CA PHE A 177 10.25 -0.56 -1.92
C PHE A 177 9.98 -2.06 -1.85
N ASN A 178 9.03 -2.46 -1.02
CA ASN A 178 8.64 -3.87 -0.93
C ASN A 178 7.76 -4.28 -2.13
N SER A 179 7.34 -5.53 -2.15
CA SER A 179 6.48 -6.07 -3.21
C SER A 179 5.08 -5.44 -3.30
N TYR A 180 4.74 -4.51 -2.41
CA TYR A 180 3.55 -3.68 -2.48
C TYR A 180 3.86 -2.25 -2.95
N GLY A 181 5.09 -1.95 -3.35
CA GLY A 181 5.53 -0.60 -3.68
C GLY A 181 5.65 0.35 -2.47
N LEU A 182 5.58 -0.19 -1.26
CA LEU A 182 5.66 0.58 -0.02
C LEU A 182 7.10 0.72 0.45
N GLY A 183 7.45 1.91 0.95
CA GLY A 183 8.80 2.23 1.39
C GLY A 183 9.30 1.35 2.53
N THR A 184 10.50 0.80 2.38
CA THR A 184 11.23 0.07 3.42
C THR A 184 12.31 0.96 4.03
N HIS A 185 12.61 0.75 5.32
CA HIS A 185 13.65 1.50 6.04
C HIS A 185 13.56 3.03 5.90
N GLY A 186 12.34 3.56 5.76
CA GLY A 186 12.11 5.00 5.64
C GLY A 186 12.18 5.56 4.22
N ALA A 187 12.43 4.74 3.20
CA ALA A 187 12.45 5.18 1.80
C ALA A 187 11.21 6.00 1.44
N THR A 188 11.41 7.13 0.77
CA THR A 188 10.35 8.09 0.47
C THR A 188 10.02 8.15 -1.02
N VAL A 189 8.81 8.59 -1.32
CA VAL A 189 8.36 8.97 -2.66
C VAL A 189 8.03 10.46 -2.69
N PRO A 190 8.10 11.11 -3.86
CA PRO A 190 7.61 12.47 -4.03
C PRO A 190 6.11 12.56 -3.72
N TRP A 191 5.71 13.68 -3.10
CA TRP A 191 4.33 13.98 -2.74
C TRP A 191 3.97 15.40 -3.19
N PHE A 192 2.91 15.50 -4.00
CA PHE A 192 2.38 16.75 -4.58
C PHE A 192 0.95 16.57 -5.05
#